data_7ce68ad4500d273ad707d74ae5919c85
#
_entry.id   7ce68ad4500d273ad707d74ae5919c85
#
_cell.length_a   1.000
_cell.length_b   1.000
_cell.length_c   1.000
_cell.angle_alpha   90.00
_cell.angle_beta   90.00
_cell.angle_gamma   90.00
#
_symmetry.space_group_name_H-M   'P 1'
#
loop_
_entity.id
_entity.type
_entity.pdbx_description
1 polymer ?
#
loop_
_entity_poly.entity_id
_entity_poly.type
_entity_poly.pdbx_seq_one_letter_code
_entity_poly.pdbx_strand_id
1 'polypeptide(L)'
;MLLDFFVLIGISNCFSLIFFDIKIEGFISIDCGATSDHWDESTDIFYKSDKGFIDTGTNNEIAPEYYYSNPDYGRQLRNLRSFPQGTKNCYTLKPEQGKNSSYLIRAFFYYGNYDNKNQVPKFNLYVGLNYWTTVDLQNIATPAFPDIIYVPTSDIIYVCLINTGSGIPFISALELRPLNKSLYPIDEGALYNGWRYNLGTSSDDKDFVR
;
A
#
# COMPACT_ATOMS: atom_id res chain seq x y z
N MET A 1 17.49 4.46 -3.17
CA MET A 1 18.80 4.79 -3.79
C MET A 1 18.74 4.34 -5.23
N LEU A 2 18.62 5.28 -6.17
CA LEU A 2 18.78 5.01 -7.59
C LEU A 2 20.24 4.59 -7.82
N LEU A 3 20.49 3.33 -8.14
CA LEU A 3 21.77 2.89 -8.67
C LEU A 3 21.81 3.31 -10.14
N ASP A 4 22.41 4.48 -10.41
CA ASP A 4 22.75 4.91 -11.77
C ASP A 4 23.87 4.03 -12.29
N PHE A 5 23.53 3.00 -13.07
CA PHE A 5 24.50 2.27 -13.86
C PHE A 5 24.77 3.05 -15.15
N PHE A 6 25.92 3.72 -15.24
CA PHE A 6 26.40 4.33 -16.47
C PHE A 6 27.04 3.26 -17.36
N VAL A 7 26.42 2.95 -18.47
CA VAL A 7 27.05 2.17 -19.55
C VAL A 7 27.54 3.16 -20.61
N LEU A 8 28.85 3.37 -20.68
CA LEU A 8 29.50 4.16 -21.72
C LEU A 8 29.65 3.31 -23.00
N ILE A 9 28.77 3.53 -23.98
CA ILE A 9 28.97 3.02 -25.34
C ILE A 9 29.53 4.16 -26.18
N GLY A 10 30.85 4.13 -26.39
CA GLY A 10 31.53 5.10 -27.23
C GLY A 10 31.39 4.77 -28.72
N ILE A 11 30.61 5.56 -29.45
CA ILE A 11 30.72 5.69 -30.89
C ILE A 11 30.71 7.20 -31.19
N SER A 12 31.83 7.63 -31.71
CA SER A 12 32.11 8.93 -32.35
C SER A 12 31.02 10.02 -32.27
N ASN A 13 31.27 11.00 -31.40
CA ASN A 13 30.67 12.35 -31.39
C ASN A 13 29.19 12.56 -31.02
N CYS A 14 28.54 11.65 -30.28
CA CYS A 14 27.27 11.97 -29.63
C CYS A 14 27.15 11.19 -28.32
N PHE A 15 27.35 11.89 -27.18
CA PHE A 15 27.05 11.31 -25.88
C PHE A 15 25.54 11.33 -25.68
N SER A 16 24.87 10.20 -25.90
CA SER A 16 23.48 10.01 -25.47
C SER A 16 23.49 9.35 -24.09
N LEU A 17 23.15 10.11 -23.08
CA LEU A 17 22.89 9.57 -21.73
C LEU A 17 21.55 8.82 -21.81
N ILE A 18 21.60 7.50 -21.87
CA ILE A 18 20.41 6.66 -21.70
C ILE A 18 20.21 6.48 -20.21
N PHE A 19 19.25 7.21 -19.67
CA PHE A 19 18.75 6.97 -18.32
C PHE A 19 17.93 5.67 -18.37
N PHE A 20 18.45 4.60 -17.82
CA PHE A 20 17.63 3.45 -17.47
C PHE A 20 16.89 3.77 -16.18
N ASP A 21 15.66 4.20 -16.31
CA ASP A 21 14.71 4.16 -15.21
C ASP A 21 14.51 2.68 -14.86
N ILE A 22 15.15 2.20 -13.81
CA ILE A 22 14.84 0.86 -13.25
C ILE A 22 13.48 1.01 -12.57
N LYS A 23 12.44 0.97 -13.39
CA LYS A 23 11.08 0.76 -12.91
C LYS A 23 11.08 -0.66 -12.33
N ILE A 24 10.98 -0.79 -11.02
CA ILE A 24 10.73 -2.10 -10.40
C ILE A 24 9.36 -2.54 -10.90
N GLU A 25 9.38 -3.42 -11.91
CA GLU A 25 8.17 -3.82 -12.63
C GLU A 25 7.20 -4.53 -11.69
N GLY A 26 5.93 -4.17 -11.77
CA GLY A 26 4.84 -4.84 -11.07
C GLY A 26 4.51 -4.30 -9.68
N PHE A 27 5.15 -3.21 -9.21
CA PHE A 27 4.75 -2.55 -7.96
C PHE A 27 3.48 -1.73 -8.18
N ILE A 28 2.51 -1.90 -7.27
CA ILE A 28 1.33 -1.06 -7.18
C ILE A 28 1.39 -0.34 -5.85
N SER A 29 1.34 1.00 -5.88
CA SER A 29 1.27 1.86 -4.70
C SER A 29 0.14 2.84 -4.90
N ILE A 30 -0.86 2.79 -4.02
CA ILE A 30 -2.10 3.57 -4.11
C ILE A 30 -2.22 4.44 -2.88
N ASP A 31 -2.35 5.74 -3.07
CA ASP A 31 -2.74 6.70 -2.05
C ASP A 31 -4.27 6.85 -2.10
N CYS A 32 -4.93 6.26 -1.12
CA CYS A 32 -6.38 6.15 -1.07
C CYS A 32 -7.01 7.48 -0.65
N GLY A 33 -7.82 8.04 -1.55
CA GLY A 33 -8.42 9.35 -1.33
C GLY A 33 -7.59 10.53 -1.85
N ALA A 34 -6.40 10.27 -2.41
CA ALA A 34 -5.63 11.30 -3.10
C ALA A 34 -6.35 11.77 -4.38
N THR A 35 -6.27 13.06 -4.69
CA THR A 35 -6.87 13.66 -5.89
C THR A 35 -5.99 13.51 -7.13
N SER A 36 -4.69 13.25 -6.94
CA SER A 36 -3.69 13.12 -8.01
C SER A 36 -2.54 12.20 -7.59
N ASP A 37 -1.89 11.64 -8.57
CA ASP A 37 -0.65 10.89 -8.41
C ASP A 37 0.46 11.79 -7.85
N HIS A 38 1.38 11.22 -7.07
CA HIS A 38 2.49 11.98 -6.51
C HIS A 38 3.67 11.09 -6.16
N TRP A 39 4.83 11.73 -6.04
CA TRP A 39 6.03 11.12 -5.50
C TRP A 39 6.11 11.37 -3.99
N ASP A 40 6.34 10.34 -3.20
CA ASP A 40 6.63 10.50 -1.77
C ASP A 40 8.13 10.50 -1.56
N GLU A 41 8.69 11.70 -1.29
CA GLU A 41 10.13 11.91 -1.12
C GLU A 41 10.71 11.17 0.11
N SER A 42 9.87 10.89 1.11
CA SER A 42 10.32 10.22 2.33
C SER A 42 10.59 8.73 2.13
N THR A 43 9.85 8.09 1.22
CA THR A 43 9.95 6.65 0.93
C THR A 43 10.54 6.35 -0.43
N ASP A 44 10.70 7.37 -1.28
CA ASP A 44 11.12 7.25 -2.68
C ASP A 44 10.15 6.35 -3.49
N ILE A 45 8.84 6.46 -3.20
CA ILE A 45 7.79 5.68 -3.84
C ILE A 45 6.83 6.60 -4.61
N PHE A 46 6.52 6.22 -5.85
CA PHE A 46 5.47 6.86 -6.63
C PHE A 46 4.12 6.26 -6.28
N TYR A 47 3.22 7.07 -5.72
CA TYR A 47 1.85 6.70 -5.42
C TYR A 47 0.88 7.19 -6.49
N LYS A 48 0.00 6.30 -6.92
CA LYS A 48 -1.14 6.65 -7.75
C LYS A 48 -2.33 7.01 -6.87
N SER A 49 -3.16 7.93 -7.33
CA SER A 49 -4.50 8.10 -6.77
C SER A 49 -5.30 6.80 -6.98
N ASP A 50 -6.29 6.57 -6.14
CA ASP A 50 -7.10 5.35 -6.20
C ASP A 50 -8.16 5.36 -7.32
N LYS A 51 -8.15 6.37 -8.17
CA LYS A 51 -9.01 6.47 -9.36
C LYS A 51 -8.78 5.27 -10.30
N GLY A 52 -9.86 4.54 -10.59
CA GLY A 52 -9.82 3.35 -11.45
C GLY A 52 -9.50 2.05 -10.70
N PHE A 53 -9.18 2.12 -9.41
CA PHE A 53 -9.05 0.93 -8.55
C PHE A 53 -10.31 0.66 -7.75
N ILE A 54 -11.12 1.69 -7.50
CA ILE A 54 -12.38 1.64 -6.77
C ILE A 54 -13.31 2.76 -7.24
N ASP A 55 -14.65 2.50 -7.23
CA ASP A 55 -15.66 3.46 -7.66
C ASP A 55 -16.55 3.97 -6.51
N THR A 56 -16.35 3.44 -5.29
CA THR A 56 -17.14 3.79 -4.09
C THR A 56 -16.31 4.59 -3.09
N GLY A 57 -16.99 5.15 -2.10
CA GLY A 57 -16.36 5.86 -1.00
C GLY A 57 -16.20 7.36 -1.24
N THR A 58 -15.65 8.03 -0.24
CA THR A 58 -15.47 9.49 -0.20
C THR A 58 -14.05 9.81 0.26
N ASN A 59 -13.40 10.75 -0.44
CA ASN A 59 -12.07 11.22 -0.08
C ASN A 59 -12.15 12.16 1.13
N ASN A 60 -11.25 12.00 2.07
CA ASN A 60 -11.14 12.83 3.25
C ASN A 60 -9.66 13.11 3.56
N GLU A 61 -9.41 14.18 4.28
CA GLU A 61 -8.12 14.49 4.88
C GLU A 61 -8.19 14.24 6.39
N ILE A 62 -7.09 13.81 6.99
CA ILE A 62 -6.98 13.73 8.45
C ILE A 62 -7.02 15.13 9.06
N ALA A 63 -7.37 15.23 10.33
CA ALA A 63 -7.38 16.53 11.01
C ALA A 63 -5.95 17.10 11.13
N PRO A 64 -5.76 18.42 10.91
CA PRO A 64 -4.44 19.04 10.78
C PRO A 64 -3.51 18.80 11.97
N GLU A 65 -4.02 18.69 13.18
CA GLU A 65 -3.22 18.41 14.38
C GLU A 65 -2.50 17.07 14.34
N TYR A 66 -3.05 16.06 13.63
CA TYR A 66 -2.41 14.73 13.46
C TYR A 66 -1.40 14.71 12.34
N TYR A 67 -1.48 15.68 11.44
CA TYR A 67 -0.60 15.85 10.33
C TYR A 67 0.79 16.38 10.76
N TYR A 68 0.80 17.37 11.67
CA TYR A 68 2.01 18.02 12.13
C TYR A 68 2.69 17.30 13.30
N SER A 69 1.97 16.49 14.05
CA SER A 69 2.52 15.78 15.20
C SER A 69 3.42 14.61 14.83
N ASN A 70 3.36 14.13 13.59
CA ASN A 70 4.17 13.00 13.11
C ASN A 70 4.70 13.29 11.68
N PRO A 71 5.71 14.17 11.55
CA PRO A 71 6.26 14.55 10.25
C PRO A 71 6.94 13.38 9.50
N ASP A 72 7.34 12.32 10.22
CA ASP A 72 7.95 11.11 9.63
C ASP A 72 6.92 10.21 8.93
N TYR A 73 5.62 10.45 9.12
CA TYR A 73 4.59 9.76 8.37
C TYR A 73 4.53 10.32 6.94
N GLY A 74 4.70 9.43 5.97
CA GLY A 74 4.66 9.79 4.56
C GLY A 74 3.33 10.44 4.14
N ARG A 75 3.35 11.10 2.99
CA ARG A 75 2.21 11.86 2.45
C ARG A 75 0.96 10.99 2.31
N GLN A 76 1.09 9.71 2.00
CA GLN A 76 0.01 8.74 1.84
C GLN A 76 -0.80 8.46 3.13
N LEU A 77 -0.39 9.01 4.27
CA LEU A 77 -1.17 8.95 5.52
C LEU A 77 -1.91 10.25 5.84
N ARG A 78 -1.83 11.25 4.96
CA ARG A 78 -2.46 12.57 5.18
C ARG A 78 -3.90 12.62 4.71
N ASN A 79 -4.29 11.68 3.86
CA ASN A 79 -5.66 11.50 3.36
C ASN A 79 -6.06 10.03 3.46
N LEU A 80 -7.33 9.80 3.25
CA LEU A 80 -7.92 8.47 3.26
C LEU A 80 -9.20 8.44 2.42
N ARG A 81 -9.62 7.25 2.03
CA ARG A 81 -10.97 7.01 1.49
C ARG A 81 -11.82 6.32 2.53
N SER A 82 -12.97 6.90 2.87
CA SER A 82 -13.98 6.31 3.75
C SER A 82 -15.15 5.73 2.97
N PHE A 83 -15.82 4.73 3.54
CA PHE A 83 -16.92 4.00 2.92
C PHE A 83 -18.20 4.06 3.76
N PRO A 84 -18.91 5.21 3.73
CA PRO A 84 -20.13 5.38 4.51
C PRO A 84 -21.30 4.54 3.98
N GLN A 85 -21.20 4.02 2.76
CA GLN A 85 -22.25 3.26 2.10
C GLN A 85 -21.78 1.84 1.74
N GLY A 86 -22.74 0.91 1.71
CA GLY A 86 -22.49 -0.49 1.40
C GLY A 86 -21.87 -1.27 2.56
N THR A 87 -22.04 -2.57 2.55
CA THR A 87 -21.45 -3.48 3.55
C THR A 87 -20.08 -3.99 3.12
N LYS A 88 -19.78 -3.95 1.81
CA LYS A 88 -18.53 -4.43 1.21
C LYS A 88 -18.05 -3.46 0.13
N ASN A 89 -16.82 -2.97 0.26
CA ASN A 89 -16.16 -2.10 -0.70
C ASN A 89 -14.80 -2.68 -1.04
N CYS A 90 -14.47 -2.83 -2.33
CA CYS A 90 -13.29 -3.56 -2.76
C CYS A 90 -12.46 -2.77 -3.76
N TYR A 91 -11.16 -2.68 -3.50
CA TYR A 91 -10.16 -2.30 -4.49
C TYR A 91 -9.92 -3.45 -5.47
N THR A 92 -9.76 -3.11 -6.74
CA THR A 92 -9.45 -4.05 -7.82
C THR A 92 -8.02 -3.84 -8.27
N LEU A 93 -7.14 -4.79 -7.97
CA LEU A 93 -5.74 -4.76 -8.37
C LEU A 93 -5.50 -5.72 -9.53
N LYS A 94 -4.71 -5.28 -10.52
CA LYS A 94 -4.33 -6.07 -11.69
C LYS A 94 -2.81 -6.06 -11.81
N PRO A 95 -2.10 -6.89 -11.02
CA PRO A 95 -0.65 -6.95 -11.07
C PRO A 95 -0.15 -7.56 -12.39
N GLU A 96 0.98 -7.09 -12.90
CA GLU A 96 1.55 -7.51 -14.19
C GLU A 96 1.91 -8.99 -14.23
N GLN A 97 2.40 -9.57 -13.11
CA GLN A 97 2.78 -10.99 -13.03
C GLN A 97 1.56 -11.93 -12.96
N GLY A 98 0.34 -11.38 -12.77
CA GLY A 98 -0.91 -12.13 -12.79
C GLY A 98 -1.04 -13.19 -11.70
N LYS A 99 -1.87 -14.20 -11.98
CA LYS A 99 -2.13 -15.34 -11.12
C LYS A 99 -0.89 -16.21 -10.87
N ASN A 100 -0.94 -17.00 -9.80
CA ASN A 100 0.11 -17.94 -9.38
C ASN A 100 1.47 -17.26 -9.07
N SER A 101 1.50 -15.94 -8.92
CA SER A 101 2.66 -15.19 -8.43
C SER A 101 2.44 -14.81 -6.96
N SER A 102 3.51 -14.74 -6.19
CA SER A 102 3.43 -14.36 -4.78
C SER A 102 3.53 -12.84 -4.64
N TYR A 103 2.66 -12.27 -3.82
CA TYR A 103 2.61 -10.84 -3.56
C TYR A 103 2.60 -10.56 -2.06
N LEU A 104 3.40 -9.59 -1.62
CA LEU A 104 3.18 -8.90 -0.35
C LEU A 104 2.15 -7.80 -0.60
N ILE A 105 1.06 -7.81 0.16
CA ILE A 105 0.06 -6.75 0.14
C ILE A 105 0.08 -6.10 1.52
N ARG A 106 0.23 -4.77 1.55
CA ARG A 106 0.19 -3.94 2.77
C ARG A 106 -0.93 -2.93 2.65
N ALA A 107 -1.78 -2.88 3.65
CA ALA A 107 -2.78 -1.84 3.79
C ALA A 107 -2.39 -0.86 4.91
N PHE A 108 -2.72 0.41 4.74
CA PHE A 108 -2.38 1.48 5.67
C PHE A 108 -3.66 2.10 6.21
N PHE A 109 -3.75 2.22 7.52
CA PHE A 109 -4.90 2.78 8.20
C PHE A 109 -4.44 3.85 9.19
N TYR A 110 -4.74 5.10 8.91
CA TYR A 110 -4.52 6.21 9.83
C TYR A 110 -5.80 7.02 9.95
N TYR A 111 -6.45 6.91 11.12
CA TYR A 111 -7.76 7.55 11.32
C TYR A 111 -7.65 9.06 11.39
N GLY A 112 -6.65 9.60 12.16
CA GLY A 112 -6.37 11.02 12.25
C GLY A 112 -7.61 11.90 12.45
N ASN A 113 -8.65 11.36 13.07
CA ASN A 113 -9.92 12.05 13.39
C ASN A 113 -10.58 12.76 12.20
N TYR A 114 -10.51 12.20 11.00
CA TYR A 114 -10.97 12.81 9.75
C TYR A 114 -12.45 13.25 9.77
N ASP A 115 -13.29 12.60 10.57
CA ASP A 115 -14.72 12.86 10.70
C ASP A 115 -15.13 13.60 11.97
N ASN A 116 -14.15 14.06 12.76
CA ASN A 116 -14.29 14.78 14.04
C ASN A 116 -15.10 14.04 15.12
N LYS A 117 -15.23 12.71 15.02
CA LYS A 117 -16.01 11.92 15.99
C LYS A 117 -15.19 11.42 17.18
N ASN A 118 -13.86 11.49 17.12
CA ASN A 118 -12.95 10.96 18.13
C ASN A 118 -13.21 9.48 18.47
N GLN A 119 -13.70 8.72 17.49
CA GLN A 119 -14.06 7.31 17.67
C GLN A 119 -13.56 6.50 16.46
N VAL A 120 -12.52 5.71 16.68
CA VAL A 120 -11.98 4.82 15.66
C VAL A 120 -12.99 3.73 15.30
N PRO A 121 -13.22 3.47 14.01
CA PRO A 121 -14.11 2.37 13.58
C PRO A 121 -13.39 1.03 13.67
N LYS A 122 -14.21 -0.04 13.74
CA LYS A 122 -13.75 -1.41 13.66
C LYS A 122 -14.44 -2.13 12.50
N PHE A 123 -13.64 -2.79 11.64
CA PHE A 123 -14.14 -3.45 10.44
C PHE A 123 -13.21 -4.57 10.00
N ASN A 124 -13.67 -5.44 9.11
CA ASN A 124 -12.88 -6.56 8.62
C ASN A 124 -12.24 -6.26 7.27
N LEU A 125 -11.03 -6.80 7.07
CA LEU A 125 -10.27 -6.73 5.83
C LEU A 125 -10.16 -8.13 5.23
N TYR A 126 -10.35 -8.23 3.92
CA TYR A 126 -10.26 -9.47 3.15
C TYR A 126 -9.39 -9.29 1.91
N VAL A 127 -8.70 -10.35 1.49
CA VAL A 127 -8.06 -10.45 0.19
C VAL A 127 -8.64 -11.64 -0.58
N GLY A 128 -9.21 -11.37 -1.75
CA GLY A 128 -10.02 -12.37 -2.45
C GLY A 128 -11.17 -12.85 -1.58
N LEU A 129 -11.20 -14.15 -1.28
CA LEU A 129 -12.14 -14.79 -0.37
C LEU A 129 -11.58 -15.01 1.04
N ASN A 130 -10.29 -14.72 1.25
CA ASN A 130 -9.61 -15.01 2.50
C ASN A 130 -9.80 -13.85 3.48
N TYR A 131 -10.20 -14.17 4.71
CA TYR A 131 -10.13 -13.21 5.82
C TYR A 131 -8.67 -12.84 6.06
N TRP A 132 -8.40 -11.54 6.09
CA TRP A 132 -7.05 -11.03 6.34
C TRP A 132 -6.88 -10.67 7.82
N THR A 133 -7.63 -9.69 8.29
CA THR A 133 -7.58 -9.23 9.68
C THR A 133 -8.81 -8.39 10.02
N THR A 134 -9.00 -8.13 11.31
CA THR A 134 -9.87 -7.04 11.76
C THR A 134 -9.02 -5.79 11.97
N VAL A 135 -9.39 -4.71 11.31
CA VAL A 135 -8.83 -3.38 11.58
C VAL A 135 -9.48 -2.85 12.85
N ASP A 136 -8.68 -2.74 13.89
CA ASP A 136 -9.06 -2.28 15.23
C ASP A 136 -7.93 -1.41 15.77
N LEU A 137 -7.98 -0.11 15.45
CA LEU A 137 -6.93 0.82 15.85
C LEU A 137 -7.00 1.08 17.35
N GLN A 138 -5.85 1.10 18.02
CA GLN A 138 -5.77 1.33 19.46
C GLN A 138 -6.18 2.75 19.86
N ASN A 139 -5.95 3.71 18.97
CA ASN A 139 -6.29 5.13 19.18
C ASN A 139 -6.30 5.89 17.85
N ILE A 140 -6.68 7.15 17.90
CA ILE A 140 -6.82 8.02 16.73
C ILE A 140 -5.51 8.48 16.09
N ALA A 141 -4.39 8.42 16.83
CA ALA A 141 -3.10 8.97 16.43
C ALA A 141 -2.06 7.89 16.04
N THR A 142 -2.42 6.61 16.15
CA THR A 142 -1.51 5.51 15.82
C THR A 142 -1.99 4.78 14.57
N PRO A 143 -1.21 4.78 13.49
CA PRO A 143 -1.54 4.04 12.29
C PRO A 143 -1.35 2.53 12.47
N ALA A 144 -2.01 1.74 11.63
CA ALA A 144 -1.79 0.30 11.51
C ALA A 144 -1.40 -0.07 10.07
N PHE A 145 -0.51 -1.06 9.94
CA PHE A 145 0.06 -1.50 8.68
C PHE A 145 0.01 -3.05 8.54
N PRO A 146 -1.19 -3.65 8.48
CA PRO A 146 -1.29 -5.10 8.30
C PRO A 146 -0.70 -5.54 6.96
N ASP A 147 0.08 -6.63 7.00
CA ASP A 147 0.68 -7.28 5.85
C ASP A 147 0.05 -8.66 5.63
N ILE A 148 -0.05 -9.07 4.38
CA ILE A 148 -0.41 -10.42 3.99
C ILE A 148 0.39 -10.84 2.75
N ILE A 149 0.82 -12.10 2.71
CA ILE A 149 1.37 -12.71 1.50
C ILE A 149 0.25 -13.47 0.84
N TYR A 150 0.01 -13.18 -0.43
CA TYR A 150 -1.11 -13.73 -1.18
C TYR A 150 -0.66 -14.27 -2.54
N VAL A 151 -1.15 -15.47 -2.89
CA VAL A 151 -0.99 -16.06 -4.21
C VAL A 151 -2.37 -16.17 -4.84
N PRO A 152 -2.72 -15.29 -5.80
CA PRO A 152 -4.03 -15.30 -6.43
C PRO A 152 -4.18 -16.43 -7.43
N THR A 153 -5.40 -16.96 -7.53
CA THR A 153 -5.83 -17.92 -8.54
C THR A 153 -6.38 -17.25 -9.81
N SER A 154 -6.49 -15.92 -9.81
CA SER A 154 -6.92 -15.10 -10.96
C SER A 154 -5.99 -13.92 -11.16
N ASP A 155 -6.02 -13.31 -12.36
CA ASP A 155 -5.21 -12.13 -12.67
C ASP A 155 -5.72 -10.84 -11.99
N ILE A 156 -6.81 -10.96 -11.22
CA ILE A 156 -7.40 -9.86 -10.47
C ILE A 156 -7.37 -10.21 -8.98
N ILE A 157 -6.88 -9.28 -8.17
CA ILE A 157 -6.87 -9.36 -6.72
C ILE A 157 -7.87 -8.32 -6.17
N TYR A 158 -8.80 -8.77 -5.35
CA TYR A 158 -9.71 -7.89 -4.62
C TYR A 158 -9.25 -7.71 -3.19
N VAL A 159 -9.06 -6.46 -2.77
CA VAL A 159 -8.85 -6.09 -1.37
C VAL A 159 -10.12 -5.41 -0.87
N CYS A 160 -10.82 -6.04 0.08
CA CYS A 160 -12.17 -5.66 0.46
C CYS A 160 -12.26 -5.25 1.93
N LEU A 161 -12.88 -4.11 2.18
CA LEU A 161 -13.27 -3.65 3.51
C LEU A 161 -14.72 -4.01 3.76
N ILE A 162 -14.97 -4.73 4.87
CA ILE A 162 -16.29 -5.20 5.27
C ILE A 162 -16.76 -4.43 6.51
N ASN A 163 -17.84 -3.69 6.35
CA ASN A 163 -18.47 -2.98 7.46
C ASN A 163 -19.11 -3.97 8.43
N THR A 164 -18.71 -3.93 9.70
CA THR A 164 -19.24 -4.79 10.78
C THR A 164 -20.28 -4.09 11.65
N GLY A 165 -20.67 -2.86 11.28
CA GLY A 165 -21.61 -2.03 12.05
C GLY A 165 -20.93 -1.22 13.18
N SER A 166 -19.60 -1.25 13.28
CA SER A 166 -18.84 -0.55 14.31
C SER A 166 -18.09 0.66 13.74
N GLY A 167 -18.80 1.54 13.07
CA GLY A 167 -18.25 2.74 12.42
C GLY A 167 -18.07 2.59 10.91
N ILE A 168 -17.49 3.58 10.28
CA ILE A 168 -17.30 3.68 8.83
C ILE A 168 -15.93 3.11 8.46
N PRO A 169 -15.84 2.03 7.64
CA PRO A 169 -14.54 1.56 7.13
C PRO A 169 -13.81 2.63 6.33
N PHE A 170 -12.49 2.64 6.42
CA PHE A 170 -11.64 3.56 5.66
C PHE A 170 -10.29 2.92 5.36
N ILE A 171 -9.51 3.51 4.45
CA ILE A 171 -8.15 3.12 4.13
C ILE A 171 -7.34 4.34 3.68
N SER A 172 -6.07 4.42 4.12
CA SER A 172 -5.18 5.52 3.76
C SER A 172 -4.31 5.19 2.55
N ALA A 173 -3.72 4.00 2.50
CA ALA A 173 -2.96 3.56 1.34
C ALA A 173 -3.01 2.04 1.17
N LEU A 174 -2.70 1.57 -0.05
CA LEU A 174 -2.64 0.15 -0.38
C LEU A 174 -1.45 -0.10 -1.29
N GLU A 175 -0.60 -1.04 -0.89
CA GLU A 175 0.58 -1.42 -1.63
C GLU A 175 0.58 -2.90 -1.99
N LEU A 176 1.08 -3.22 -3.18
CA LEU A 176 1.31 -4.57 -3.63
C LEU A 176 2.73 -4.66 -4.20
N ARG A 177 3.47 -5.65 -3.73
CA ARG A 177 4.87 -5.92 -4.11
C ARG A 177 5.00 -7.37 -4.57
N PRO A 178 5.44 -7.65 -5.80
CA PRO A 178 5.79 -9.01 -6.21
C PRO A 178 6.90 -9.57 -5.34
N LEU A 179 6.78 -10.84 -4.97
CA LEU A 179 7.77 -11.57 -4.18
C LEU A 179 8.37 -12.70 -5.01
N ASN A 180 9.65 -12.99 -4.73
CA ASN A 180 10.26 -14.20 -5.25
C ASN A 180 9.63 -15.42 -4.57
N LYS A 181 9.11 -16.37 -5.36
CA LYS A 181 8.47 -17.59 -4.86
C LYS A 181 9.36 -18.43 -3.95
N SER A 182 10.69 -18.35 -4.11
CA SER A 182 11.62 -19.08 -3.25
C SER A 182 11.64 -18.58 -1.80
N LEU A 183 11.21 -17.35 -1.54
CA LEU A 183 11.18 -16.77 -0.20
C LEU A 183 9.98 -17.24 0.62
N TYR A 184 8.86 -17.52 -0.04
CA TYR A 184 7.61 -17.93 0.60
C TYR A 184 6.97 -19.02 -0.26
N PRO A 185 7.29 -20.32 0.02
CA PRO A 185 6.84 -21.43 -0.80
C PRO A 185 5.38 -21.79 -0.47
N ILE A 186 4.43 -20.98 -0.95
CA ILE A 186 3.01 -21.27 -0.97
C ILE A 186 2.54 -21.33 -2.42
N ASP A 187 1.72 -22.31 -2.75
CA ASP A 187 1.23 -22.52 -4.11
C ASP A 187 0.00 -21.69 -4.41
N GLU A 188 -0.88 -21.50 -3.43
CA GLU A 188 -2.11 -20.72 -3.52
C GLU A 188 -2.58 -20.22 -2.15
N GLY A 189 -3.47 -19.21 -2.14
CA GLY A 189 -4.10 -18.70 -0.93
C GLY A 189 -3.36 -17.56 -0.25
N ALA A 190 -3.48 -17.49 1.07
CA ALA A 190 -2.96 -16.38 1.86
C ALA A 190 -2.16 -16.87 3.08
N LEU A 191 -1.02 -16.23 3.31
CA LEU A 191 -0.21 -16.40 4.51
C LEU A 191 -0.24 -15.10 5.31
N TYR A 192 -0.83 -15.15 6.50
CA TYR A 192 -0.78 -14.02 7.41
C TYR A 192 0.63 -13.81 7.94
N ASN A 193 1.15 -12.60 7.76
CA ASN A 193 2.48 -12.22 8.23
C ASN A 193 2.34 -11.36 9.49
N GLY A 194 2.47 -11.99 10.66
CA GLY A 194 2.36 -11.29 11.94
C GLY A 194 3.53 -10.35 12.22
N TRP A 195 4.75 -10.76 11.89
CA TRP A 195 5.98 -10.00 12.16
C TRP A 195 7.04 -10.29 11.10
N ARG A 196 7.69 -9.22 10.63
CA ARG A 196 8.89 -9.31 9.79
C ARG A 196 10.02 -8.60 10.49
N TYR A 197 11.08 -9.35 10.80
CA TYR A 197 12.29 -8.80 11.39
C TYR A 197 13.41 -8.80 10.37
N ASN A 198 14.08 -7.67 10.25
CA ASN A 198 15.32 -7.60 9.51
C ASN A 198 16.48 -7.73 10.51
N LEU A 199 17.21 -8.82 10.42
CA LEU A 199 18.32 -9.14 11.30
C LEU A 199 19.63 -8.84 10.57
N GLY A 200 20.47 -7.99 11.16
CA GLY A 200 21.85 -7.78 10.69
C GLY A 200 22.04 -6.62 9.69
N THR A 201 21.05 -5.76 9.51
CA THR A 201 21.22 -4.54 8.72
C THR A 201 21.46 -3.33 9.62
N SER A 202 22.24 -2.36 9.13
CA SER A 202 22.36 -1.05 9.77
C SER A 202 21.14 -0.18 9.47
N SER A 203 20.90 0.86 10.27
CA SER A 203 19.81 1.83 10.04
C SER A 203 19.91 2.56 8.68
N ASP A 204 21.08 2.49 8.03
CA ASP A 204 21.36 3.17 6.76
C ASP A 204 21.14 2.28 5.53
N ASP A 205 20.78 1.01 5.73
CA ASP A 205 20.55 0.06 4.65
C ASP A 205 19.20 0.36 3.99
N LYS A 206 19.24 0.95 2.80
CA LYS A 206 18.06 1.36 2.01
C LYS A 206 17.48 0.23 1.14
N ASP A 207 18.09 -0.95 1.17
CA ASP A 207 17.74 -2.09 0.31
C ASP A 207 16.55 -2.93 0.85
N PHE A 208 15.62 -2.30 1.57
CA PHE A 208 14.42 -2.97 2.03
C PHE A 208 13.30 -2.89 1.00
N VAL A 209 12.69 -4.04 0.70
CA VAL A 209 11.33 -4.07 0.18
C VAL A 209 10.40 -3.60 1.30
N ARG A 210 10.12 -2.33 1.30
CA ARG A 210 9.10 -1.72 2.17
C ARG A 210 7.73 -2.05 1.67
#